data_a608bd2e6d294aa9b6fb5f5dae93225c
#
_entry.id   a608bd2e6d294aa9b6fb5f5dae93225c
#
_cell.length_a   1.000
_cell.length_b   1.000
_cell.length_c   1.000
_cell.angle_alpha   90.00
_cell.angle_beta   90.00
_cell.angle_gamma   90.00
#
_symmetry.space_group_name_H-M   'P 1'
#
loop_
_entity.id
_entity.type
_entity.pdbx_description
1 polymer ?
#
loop_
_entity_poly.entity_id
_entity_poly.type
_entity_poly.pdbx_seq_one_letter_code
_entity_poly.pdbx_strand_id
1 'polypeptide(L)'
;SSVLPDTVFETVVKIPYDTTKQQVTGNGTKGGLNVGAVVILPDGFKLAPKTRLDAELKAKMKGIYITPYSPTKENMLVVGPIAGENHQEITFPILSPDPAKDKNVFFVKYPIYVGGNRGRGQVYPTGEKTNNNVFASTANGKIQDIKQTDKNSEVSILTADGVTKMVAVPKE
;
A
#
# COMPACT_ATOMS: atom_id res chain seq x y z
N SER A 1 17.48 -1.23 -17.96
CA SER A 1 17.76 0.19 -18.24
C SER A 1 19.14 0.54 -17.69
N SER A 2 19.85 1.39 -18.38
CA SER A 2 21.12 1.94 -17.91
C SER A 2 20.87 3.25 -17.19
N VAL A 3 21.55 3.47 -16.08
CA VAL A 3 21.44 4.67 -15.28
C VAL A 3 22.83 5.31 -15.15
N LEU A 4 22.90 6.62 -15.35
CA LEU A 4 24.15 7.37 -15.17
C LEU A 4 24.35 7.75 -13.68
N PRO A 5 25.59 7.92 -13.23
CA PRO A 5 25.88 8.43 -11.88
C PRO A 5 25.27 9.81 -11.63
N ASP A 6 24.89 10.09 -10.39
CA ASP A 6 24.35 11.38 -9.93
C ASP A 6 23.23 11.93 -10.83
N THR A 7 22.35 11.03 -11.28
CA THR A 7 21.28 11.35 -12.23
C THR A 7 19.92 11.00 -11.65
N VAL A 8 18.93 11.86 -11.90
CA VAL A 8 17.53 11.57 -11.55
C VAL A 8 16.89 10.76 -12.67
N PHE A 9 16.21 9.68 -12.30
CA PHE A 9 15.43 8.87 -13.22
C PHE A 9 14.11 8.43 -12.57
N GLU A 10 13.16 7.99 -13.39
CA GLU A 10 11.85 7.54 -12.93
C GLU A 10 11.80 6.03 -12.79
N THR A 11 11.24 5.56 -11.68
CA THR A 11 10.77 4.18 -11.53
C THR A 11 9.27 4.21 -11.38
N VAL A 12 8.55 3.59 -12.32
CA VAL A 12 7.09 3.57 -12.34
C VAL A 12 6.59 2.22 -11.84
N VAL A 13 5.81 2.24 -10.78
CA VAL A 13 5.12 1.06 -10.25
C VAL A 13 3.70 1.05 -10.79
N LYS A 14 3.36 0.00 -11.53
CA LYS A 14 2.00 -0.22 -12.03
C LYS A 14 1.24 -1.15 -11.10
N ILE A 15 0.05 -0.72 -10.71
CA ILE A 15 -0.83 -1.47 -9.82
C ILE A 15 -2.16 -1.68 -10.56
N PRO A 16 -2.22 -2.64 -11.50
CA PRO A 16 -3.44 -2.90 -12.24
C PRO A 16 -4.51 -3.53 -11.33
N TYR A 17 -5.68 -2.93 -11.32
CA TYR A 17 -6.84 -3.45 -10.61
C TYR A 17 -8.14 -2.88 -11.18
N ASP A 18 -9.25 -3.52 -10.87
CA ASP A 18 -10.58 -3.08 -11.27
C ASP A 18 -11.02 -1.90 -10.39
N THR A 19 -11.03 -0.69 -10.94
CA THR A 19 -11.41 0.54 -10.24
C THR A 19 -12.89 0.62 -9.90
N THR A 20 -13.72 -0.26 -10.46
CA THR A 20 -15.15 -0.33 -10.12
C THR A 20 -15.38 -1.03 -8.79
N LYS A 21 -14.39 -1.77 -8.28
CA LYS A 21 -14.47 -2.43 -6.98
C LYS A 21 -14.40 -1.42 -5.86
N GLN A 22 -15.27 -1.61 -4.89
CA GLN A 22 -15.36 -0.78 -3.71
C GLN A 22 -15.10 -1.60 -2.45
N GLN A 23 -14.60 -0.92 -1.45
CA GLN A 23 -14.43 -1.49 -0.11
C GLN A 23 -15.66 -1.20 0.75
N VAL A 24 -15.89 -2.04 1.75
CA VAL A 24 -16.82 -1.72 2.84
C VAL A 24 -16.02 -1.10 3.97
N THR A 25 -16.40 0.11 4.36
CA THR A 25 -15.79 0.84 5.48
C THR A 25 -16.42 0.40 6.80
N GLY A 26 -15.78 0.73 7.93
CA GLY A 26 -16.24 0.30 9.25
C GLY A 26 -17.66 0.76 9.64
N ASN A 27 -18.18 1.80 8.99
CA ASN A 27 -19.56 2.28 9.16
C ASN A 27 -20.55 1.61 8.19
N GLY A 28 -20.11 0.62 7.40
CA GLY A 28 -20.95 -0.11 6.44
C GLY A 28 -21.17 0.60 5.10
N THR A 29 -20.57 1.78 4.88
CA THR A 29 -20.63 2.45 3.57
C THR A 29 -19.60 1.87 2.61
N LYS A 30 -19.82 2.06 1.31
CA LYS A 30 -18.86 1.67 0.28
C LYS A 30 -17.94 2.83 -0.06
N GLY A 31 -16.67 2.53 -0.26
CA GLY A 31 -15.64 3.50 -0.67
C GLY A 31 -14.67 2.89 -1.69
N GLY A 32 -13.92 3.74 -2.36
CA GLY A 32 -12.90 3.29 -3.32
C GLY A 32 -11.75 2.53 -2.64
N LEU A 33 -11.05 1.71 -3.40
CA LEU A 33 -9.85 1.02 -2.92
C LEU A 33 -8.69 2.00 -2.77
N ASN A 34 -7.86 1.77 -1.77
CA ASN A 34 -6.59 2.43 -1.62
C ASN A 34 -5.47 1.59 -2.24
N VAL A 35 -4.41 2.26 -2.66
CA VAL A 35 -3.19 1.63 -3.16
C VAL A 35 -1.98 2.09 -2.37
N GLY A 36 -0.96 1.29 -2.39
CA GLY A 36 0.35 1.60 -1.86
C GLY A 36 1.43 0.87 -2.65
N ALA A 37 2.65 1.34 -2.57
CA ALA A 37 3.76 0.70 -3.22
C ALA A 37 5.02 0.79 -2.37
N VAL A 38 5.90 -0.18 -2.58
CA VAL A 38 7.27 -0.19 -2.06
C VAL A 38 8.23 -0.46 -3.21
N VAL A 39 9.33 0.26 -3.23
CA VAL A 39 10.44 0.03 -4.15
C VAL A 39 11.71 -0.15 -3.33
N ILE A 40 12.42 -1.25 -3.55
CA ILE A 40 13.70 -1.54 -2.93
C ILE A 40 14.77 -1.46 -4.01
N LEU A 41 15.62 -0.48 -3.88
CA LEU A 41 16.69 -0.16 -4.81
C LEU A 41 18.03 -0.72 -4.31
N PRO A 42 19.05 -0.84 -5.17
CA PRO A 42 20.40 -1.10 -4.72
C PRO A 42 20.89 -0.03 -3.74
N ASP A 43 21.87 -0.39 -2.92
CA ASP A 43 22.45 0.54 -1.96
C ASP A 43 23.02 1.80 -2.64
N GLY A 44 22.85 2.94 -1.98
CA GLY A 44 23.27 4.25 -2.50
C GLY A 44 22.23 4.97 -3.37
N PHE A 45 21.24 4.25 -3.91
CA PHE A 45 20.10 4.87 -4.59
C PHE A 45 19.10 5.39 -3.56
N LYS A 46 18.48 6.54 -3.83
CA LYS A 46 17.55 7.16 -2.91
C LYS A 46 16.50 8.01 -3.62
N LEU A 47 15.53 8.47 -2.87
CA LEU A 47 14.54 9.41 -3.36
C LEU A 47 15.25 10.71 -3.81
N ALA A 48 14.94 11.17 -5.02
CA ALA A 48 15.48 12.41 -5.52
C ALA A 48 14.98 13.61 -4.71
N PRO A 49 15.86 14.52 -4.29
CA PRO A 49 15.45 15.74 -3.58
C PRO A 49 14.62 16.64 -4.51
N LYS A 50 13.65 17.36 -3.95
CA LYS A 50 12.73 18.22 -4.71
C LYS A 50 13.43 19.26 -5.58
N THR A 51 14.64 19.66 -5.21
CA THR A 51 15.48 20.60 -5.96
C THR A 51 16.04 20.03 -7.26
N ARG A 52 16.09 18.71 -7.38
CA ARG A 52 16.59 17.99 -8.57
C ARG A 52 15.48 17.54 -9.51
N LEU A 53 14.20 17.75 -9.13
CA LEU A 53 13.05 17.38 -9.95
C LEU A 53 12.73 18.48 -10.97
N ASP A 54 12.51 18.08 -12.21
CA ASP A 54 11.95 18.95 -13.23
C ASP A 54 10.45 19.21 -13.03
N ALA A 55 9.86 20.03 -13.90
CA ALA A 55 8.45 20.40 -13.79
C ALA A 55 7.51 19.21 -14.04
N GLU A 56 7.89 18.30 -14.93
CA GLU A 56 7.09 17.11 -15.26
C GLU A 56 7.04 16.16 -14.09
N LEU A 57 8.17 15.81 -13.49
CA LEU A 57 8.25 14.96 -12.31
C LEU A 57 7.54 15.58 -11.11
N LYS A 58 7.66 16.89 -10.91
CA LYS A 58 6.89 17.59 -9.86
C LYS A 58 5.39 17.47 -10.06
N ALA A 59 4.93 17.54 -11.31
CA ALA A 59 3.51 17.37 -11.63
C ALA A 59 3.03 15.94 -11.35
N LYS A 60 3.80 14.93 -11.75
CA LYS A 60 3.51 13.50 -11.46
C LYS A 60 3.48 13.19 -9.96
N MET A 61 4.24 13.95 -9.16
CA MET A 61 4.34 13.78 -7.71
C MET A 61 3.27 14.55 -6.92
N LYS A 62 2.43 15.33 -7.60
CA LYS A 62 1.41 16.14 -6.92
C LYS A 62 0.42 15.25 -6.17
N GLY A 63 0.29 15.47 -4.87
CA GLY A 63 -0.59 14.68 -4.00
C GLY A 63 -0.01 13.34 -3.55
N ILE A 64 1.17 12.97 -4.02
CA ILE A 64 1.86 11.73 -3.64
C ILE A 64 2.98 12.06 -2.67
N TYR A 65 2.98 11.39 -1.51
CA TYR A 65 4.02 11.52 -0.50
C TYR A 65 4.81 10.22 -0.39
N ILE A 66 6.03 10.25 -0.94
CA ILE A 66 6.97 9.12 -0.89
C ILE A 66 8.00 9.39 0.20
N THR A 67 8.28 8.39 1.01
CA THR A 67 9.29 8.47 2.07
C THR A 67 10.22 7.26 2.04
N PRO A 68 11.44 7.39 2.55
CA PRO A 68 12.24 6.23 2.93
C PRO A 68 11.50 5.42 4.01
N TYR A 69 11.67 4.12 3.99
CA TYR A 69 11.11 3.21 5.00
C TYR A 69 11.62 3.55 6.40
N SER A 70 12.90 3.92 6.50
CA SER A 70 13.51 4.43 7.73
C SER A 70 14.70 5.33 7.39
N PRO A 71 15.20 6.13 8.32
CA PRO A 71 16.40 6.95 8.11
C PRO A 71 17.65 6.16 7.71
N THR A 72 17.74 4.88 8.09
CA THR A 72 18.86 3.98 7.76
C THR A 72 18.62 3.15 6.50
N LYS A 73 17.44 3.28 5.85
CA LYS A 73 17.02 2.52 4.69
C LYS A 73 16.53 3.46 3.59
N GLU A 74 17.40 4.40 3.18
CA GLU A 74 17.07 5.40 2.15
C GLU A 74 16.79 4.80 0.78
N ASN A 75 17.31 3.59 0.52
CA ASN A 75 17.06 2.84 -0.72
C ASN A 75 15.73 2.07 -0.73
N MET A 76 15.00 2.03 0.37
CA MET A 76 13.67 1.45 0.45
C MET A 76 12.63 2.57 0.52
N LEU A 77 11.88 2.74 -0.55
CA LEU A 77 10.91 3.82 -0.67
C LEU A 77 9.50 3.29 -0.56
N VAL A 78 8.67 3.99 0.19
CA VAL A 78 7.27 3.61 0.44
C VAL A 78 6.32 4.75 0.15
N VAL A 79 5.13 4.41 -0.33
CA VAL A 79 4.03 5.33 -0.58
C VAL A 79 2.71 4.67 -0.24
N GLY A 80 1.79 5.45 0.29
CA GLY A 80 0.44 5.01 0.57
C GLY A 80 0.15 4.72 2.05
N PRO A 81 -1.12 4.42 2.34
CA PRO A 81 -2.23 4.26 1.39
C PRO A 81 -2.70 5.60 0.79
N ILE A 82 -2.94 5.60 -0.52
CA ILE A 82 -3.54 6.72 -1.27
C ILE A 82 -4.73 6.22 -2.08
N ALA A 83 -5.63 7.12 -2.47
CA ALA A 83 -6.80 6.76 -3.27
C ALA A 83 -6.38 6.08 -4.58
N GLY A 84 -6.89 4.88 -4.83
CA GLY A 84 -6.48 4.07 -5.98
C GLY A 84 -7.05 4.53 -7.30
N GLU A 85 -8.18 5.22 -7.29
CA GLU A 85 -8.91 5.63 -8.48
C GLU A 85 -8.04 6.34 -9.53
N ASN A 86 -7.10 7.18 -9.07
CA ASN A 86 -6.21 7.96 -9.92
C ASN A 86 -4.74 7.55 -9.80
N HIS A 87 -4.44 6.43 -9.14
CA HIS A 87 -3.07 6.03 -8.82
C HIS A 87 -2.78 4.58 -9.20
N GLN A 88 -3.24 4.13 -10.37
CA GLN A 88 -2.85 2.83 -10.92
C GLN A 88 -1.38 2.79 -11.35
N GLU A 89 -0.76 3.94 -11.51
CA GLU A 89 0.68 4.11 -11.71
C GLU A 89 1.22 5.09 -10.69
N ILE A 90 2.31 4.74 -10.05
CA ILE A 90 3.00 5.58 -9.07
C ILE A 90 4.43 5.76 -9.53
N THR A 91 4.82 7.01 -9.77
CA THR A 91 6.17 7.38 -10.18
C THR A 91 7.04 7.68 -8.97
N PHE A 92 8.15 6.99 -8.87
CA PHE A 92 9.20 7.23 -7.88
C PHE A 92 10.37 7.94 -8.56
N PRO A 93 10.65 9.20 -8.24
CA PRO A 93 11.85 9.89 -8.72
C PRO A 93 13.05 9.43 -7.90
N ILE A 94 13.98 8.79 -8.56
CA ILE A 94 15.16 8.18 -7.92
C ILE A 94 16.39 8.96 -8.29
N LEU A 95 17.26 9.21 -7.31
CA LEU A 95 18.60 9.73 -7.53
C LEU A 95 19.60 8.59 -7.44
N SER A 96 20.37 8.40 -8.51
CA SER A 96 21.48 7.45 -8.51
C SER A 96 22.68 8.01 -7.71
N PRO A 97 23.46 7.13 -7.08
CA PRO A 97 24.64 7.54 -6.33
C PRO A 97 25.77 8.03 -7.23
N ASP A 98 26.72 8.74 -6.63
CA ASP A 98 27.93 9.22 -7.29
C ASP A 98 29.14 8.42 -6.80
N PRO A 99 29.75 7.55 -7.64
CA PRO A 99 30.93 6.78 -7.27
C PRO A 99 32.16 7.63 -6.97
N ALA A 100 32.18 8.88 -7.43
CA ALA A 100 33.25 9.79 -7.08
C ALA A 100 33.22 10.22 -5.60
N LYS A 101 32.01 10.25 -5.03
CA LYS A 101 31.76 10.61 -3.62
C LYS A 101 31.69 9.40 -2.70
N ASP A 102 31.13 8.28 -3.20
CA ASP A 102 31.01 7.04 -2.44
C ASP A 102 31.71 5.90 -3.20
N LYS A 103 32.85 5.47 -2.66
CA LYS A 103 33.68 4.42 -3.25
C LYS A 103 33.10 3.01 -3.09
N ASN A 104 32.07 2.84 -2.27
CA ASN A 104 31.39 1.57 -2.05
C ASN A 104 30.24 1.33 -3.01
N VAL A 105 29.98 2.25 -3.92
CA VAL A 105 28.91 2.17 -4.89
C VAL A 105 29.42 1.63 -6.23
N PHE A 106 28.73 0.63 -6.75
CA PHE A 106 29.07 -0.01 -8.01
C PHE A 106 27.88 -0.01 -8.96
N PHE A 107 28.11 0.39 -10.21
CA PHE A 107 27.13 0.37 -11.29
C PHE A 107 27.17 -0.96 -12.04
N VAL A 108 26.73 -2.02 -11.38
CA VAL A 108 26.59 -3.35 -11.98
C VAL A 108 25.11 -3.71 -12.15
N LYS A 109 24.83 -4.86 -12.71
CA LYS A 109 23.45 -5.32 -12.86
C LYS A 109 22.88 -5.78 -11.51
N TYR A 110 22.02 -4.99 -10.94
CA TYR A 110 21.31 -5.30 -9.69
C TYR A 110 19.81 -5.51 -9.93
N PRO A 111 19.15 -6.39 -9.12
CA PRO A 111 17.71 -6.46 -9.10
C PRO A 111 17.12 -5.24 -8.39
N ILE A 112 15.96 -4.81 -8.88
CA ILE A 112 15.08 -3.87 -8.18
C ILE A 112 13.87 -4.67 -7.73
N TYR A 113 13.54 -4.59 -6.46
CA TYR A 113 12.36 -5.24 -5.91
C TYR A 113 11.22 -4.22 -5.81
N VAL A 114 10.02 -4.65 -6.17
CA VAL A 114 8.81 -3.84 -6.12
C VAL A 114 7.69 -4.64 -5.49
N GLY A 115 6.94 -4.00 -4.63
CA GLY A 115 5.68 -4.50 -4.10
C GLY A 115 4.60 -3.47 -4.29
N GLY A 116 3.42 -3.92 -4.70
CA GLY A 116 2.24 -3.09 -4.77
C GLY A 116 1.15 -3.66 -3.87
N ASN A 117 0.35 -2.81 -3.29
CA ASN A 117 -0.82 -3.17 -2.52
C ASN A 117 -2.04 -2.43 -3.05
N ARG A 118 -3.12 -3.16 -3.22
CA ARG A 118 -4.47 -2.62 -3.35
C ARG A 118 -5.26 -3.14 -2.17
N GLY A 119 -5.61 -2.24 -1.30
CA GLY A 119 -6.23 -2.63 -0.04
C GLY A 119 -7.41 -1.76 0.30
N ARG A 120 -8.00 -2.08 1.40
CA ARG A 120 -9.10 -1.35 1.99
C ARG A 120 -8.67 -0.86 3.35
N GLY A 121 -8.89 0.42 3.58
CA GLY A 121 -8.89 0.91 4.95
C GLY A 121 -10.17 0.43 5.60
N GLN A 122 -10.05 -0.34 6.65
CA GLN A 122 -11.19 -0.79 7.46
C GLN A 122 -11.04 -0.32 8.89
N VAL A 123 -12.15 -0.34 9.60
CA VAL A 123 -12.17 -0.06 11.03
C VAL A 123 -12.68 -1.31 11.72
N TYR A 124 -12.02 -1.74 12.78
CA TYR A 124 -12.54 -2.82 13.62
C TYR A 124 -13.89 -2.42 14.20
N PRO A 125 -14.75 -3.38 14.59
CA PRO A 125 -16.00 -3.09 15.30
C PRO A 125 -15.79 -2.27 16.57
N THR A 126 -14.59 -2.27 17.14
CA THR A 126 -14.16 -1.44 18.27
C THR A 126 -13.88 0.03 17.89
N GLY A 127 -13.87 0.37 16.60
CA GLY A 127 -13.48 1.67 16.08
C GLY A 127 -12.01 1.81 15.70
N GLU A 128 -11.20 0.79 15.95
CA GLU A 128 -9.78 0.80 15.55
C GLU A 128 -9.62 0.56 14.06
N LYS A 129 -8.65 1.23 13.46
CA LYS A 129 -8.31 1.04 12.05
C LYS A 129 -7.60 -0.30 11.82
N THR A 130 -7.91 -0.96 10.71
CA THR A 130 -7.22 -2.16 10.24
C THR A 130 -6.65 -1.93 8.85
N ASN A 131 -5.52 -2.54 8.56
CA ASN A 131 -4.88 -2.48 7.23
C ASN A 131 -5.40 -3.54 6.28
N ASN A 132 -6.24 -4.45 6.74
CA ASN A 132 -6.68 -5.60 5.96
C ASN A 132 -8.19 -5.57 5.76
N ASN A 133 -8.62 -6.22 4.72
CA ASN A 133 -10.03 -6.46 4.41
C ASN A 133 -10.65 -7.53 5.33
N VAL A 134 -10.31 -7.48 6.60
CA VAL A 134 -10.69 -8.49 7.57
C VAL A 134 -11.73 -7.92 8.50
N PHE A 135 -12.87 -8.57 8.54
CA PHE A 135 -13.85 -8.36 9.59
C PHE A 135 -13.44 -9.19 10.80
N ALA A 136 -13.00 -8.52 11.85
CA ALA A 136 -12.61 -9.21 13.06
C ALA A 136 -13.85 -9.73 13.81
N SER A 137 -13.76 -10.96 14.29
CA SER A 137 -14.77 -11.51 15.20
C SER A 137 -14.77 -10.72 16.51
N THR A 138 -15.95 -10.40 17.01
CA THR A 138 -16.14 -9.77 18.32
C THR A 138 -16.02 -10.74 19.49
N ALA A 139 -15.82 -12.03 19.21
CA ALA A 139 -15.69 -13.08 20.21
C ALA A 139 -14.84 -14.24 19.71
N ASN A 140 -14.13 -14.88 20.62
CA ASN A 140 -13.46 -16.14 20.36
C ASN A 140 -14.47 -17.27 20.41
N GLY A 141 -14.43 -18.17 19.42
CA GLY A 141 -15.37 -19.29 19.38
C GLY A 141 -15.26 -20.08 18.08
N LYS A 142 -16.20 -21.00 17.88
CA LYS A 142 -16.33 -21.76 16.64
C LYS A 142 -17.47 -21.19 15.81
N ILE A 143 -17.26 -21.04 14.51
CA ILE A 143 -18.33 -20.71 13.57
C ILE A 143 -19.31 -21.87 13.58
N GLN A 144 -20.56 -21.56 13.90
CA GLN A 144 -21.68 -22.52 14.01
C GLN A 144 -22.51 -22.52 12.72
N ASP A 145 -22.74 -21.33 12.16
CA ASP A 145 -23.51 -21.15 10.93
C ASP A 145 -23.10 -19.86 10.21
N ILE A 146 -23.31 -19.84 8.89
CA ILE A 146 -23.12 -18.65 8.03
C ILE A 146 -24.35 -18.51 7.15
N LYS A 147 -25.17 -17.52 7.44
CA LYS A 147 -26.37 -17.21 6.67
C LYS A 147 -26.12 -16.03 5.73
N GLN A 148 -26.36 -16.25 4.44
CA GLN A 148 -26.25 -15.21 3.44
C GLN A 148 -27.54 -14.40 3.36
N THR A 149 -27.44 -13.08 3.43
CA THR A 149 -28.54 -12.16 3.17
C THR A 149 -28.18 -11.29 1.94
N ASP A 150 -29.09 -10.46 1.47
CA ASP A 150 -28.83 -9.59 0.32
C ASP A 150 -27.73 -8.55 0.58
N LYS A 151 -27.57 -8.11 1.82
CA LYS A 151 -26.65 -7.02 2.20
C LYS A 151 -25.42 -7.50 2.95
N ASN A 152 -25.48 -8.62 3.63
CA ASN A 152 -24.39 -9.10 4.50
C ASN A 152 -24.40 -10.62 4.61
N SER A 153 -23.33 -11.15 5.20
CA SER A 153 -23.25 -12.51 5.69
C SER A 153 -23.37 -12.47 7.22
N GLU A 154 -24.36 -13.13 7.78
CA GLU A 154 -24.52 -13.27 9.23
C GLU A 154 -23.78 -14.51 9.70
N VAL A 155 -22.77 -14.32 10.53
CA VAL A 155 -21.93 -15.39 11.06
C VAL A 155 -22.30 -15.64 12.52
N SER A 156 -22.75 -16.85 12.82
CA SER A 156 -23.03 -17.29 14.19
C SER A 156 -21.78 -17.91 14.79
N ILE A 157 -21.34 -17.42 15.94
CA ILE A 157 -20.15 -17.89 16.65
C ILE A 157 -20.56 -18.43 18.00
N LEU A 158 -20.29 -19.72 18.22
CA LEU A 158 -20.46 -20.38 19.52
C LEU A 158 -19.18 -20.14 20.35
N THR A 159 -19.32 -19.42 21.43
CA THR A 159 -18.24 -19.15 22.39
C THR A 159 -18.03 -20.31 23.35
N ALA A 160 -16.91 -20.32 24.07
CA ALA A 160 -16.58 -21.42 25.00
C ALA A 160 -17.54 -21.55 26.18
N ASP A 161 -18.21 -20.48 26.54
CA ASP A 161 -19.26 -20.43 27.58
C ASP A 161 -20.64 -20.83 27.07
N GLY A 162 -20.74 -21.31 25.83
CA GLY A 162 -21.98 -21.81 25.24
C GLY A 162 -22.91 -20.71 24.70
N VAL A 163 -22.49 -19.49 24.66
CA VAL A 163 -23.28 -18.38 24.13
C VAL A 163 -23.07 -18.25 22.62
N THR A 164 -24.15 -18.07 21.87
CA THR A 164 -24.06 -17.77 20.43
C THR A 164 -24.04 -16.26 20.21
N LYS A 165 -22.99 -15.77 19.53
CA LYS A 165 -22.88 -14.38 19.09
C LYS A 165 -23.03 -14.27 17.59
N MET A 166 -23.76 -13.26 17.14
CA MET A 166 -23.96 -12.96 15.71
C MET A 166 -23.02 -11.83 15.27
N VAL A 167 -22.35 -12.04 14.15
CA VAL A 167 -21.51 -11.00 13.51
C VAL A 167 -22.01 -10.82 12.08
N ALA A 168 -22.42 -9.60 11.74
CA ALA A 168 -22.81 -9.25 10.39
C ALA A 168 -21.59 -8.76 9.60
N VAL A 169 -21.22 -9.48 8.56
CA VAL A 169 -20.13 -9.15 7.65
C VAL A 169 -20.72 -8.59 6.38
N PRO A 170 -20.56 -7.29 6.07
CA PRO A 170 -21.09 -6.68 4.87
C PRO A 170 -20.56 -7.38 3.60
N LYS A 171 -21.41 -7.51 2.59
CA LYS A 171 -20.97 -7.92 1.25
C LYS A 171 -20.23 -6.78 0.56
N GLU A 172 -19.20 -7.13 -0.20
CA GLU A 172 -18.46 -6.21 -1.06
C GLU A 172 -19.27 -5.72 -2.26
#